data_7e0a09c8ddcdbe6cdc57b57a6f742718
#
_entry.id   7e0a09c8ddcdbe6cdc57b57a6f742718
#
_cell.length_a   1.000
_cell.length_b   1.000
_cell.length_c   1.000
_cell.angle_alpha   90.00
_cell.angle_beta   90.00
_cell.angle_gamma   90.00
#
_symmetry.space_group_name_H-M   'P 1'
#
loop_
_entity.id
_entity.type
_entity.pdbx_description
1 polymer ?
#
loop_
_entity_poly.entity_id
_entity_poly.type
_entity_poly.pdbx_seq_one_letter_code
_entity_poly.pdbx_strand_id
1 'polypeptide(L)'
;VSEQTITVNGTPISHFDFINAIQSYSMEMFRKTAEQLTDEETEQVQEIAVERIIARELIFQQAMAEGVIADDEKIQQETVKVMNNFPSPEEFYATLEKAGIDKDSYYRMIRQDLSVNMMTEKKASDAPEPTEEMVKEFYDANPEKMRKPSQVRASHILIKATEDEDSEAKEKIETIQKQLQAEELSFGALAKEHSACPSGAKGGDLGFFGPGSMVKEFDTVAFSLKPGETSDIVKTAFGYHIIQVTDRQDEQSLEFDEIKPQITSFLKEQEGAKVLHAWVEELKNAAEINISAPAAE
;
A
#
# COMPACT_ATOMS: atom_id res chain seq x y z
N VAL A 1 -7.89 -27.84 10.48
CA VAL A 1 -7.04 -27.03 11.40
C VAL A 1 -7.42 -27.46 12.80
N SER A 2 -6.51 -28.12 13.51
CA SER A 2 -6.75 -28.61 14.86
C SER A 2 -6.93 -27.44 15.84
N GLU A 3 -7.90 -27.58 16.77
CA GLU A 3 -8.26 -26.54 17.74
C GLU A 3 -7.12 -26.29 18.74
N GLN A 4 -6.26 -25.31 18.40
CA GLN A 4 -5.29 -24.78 19.34
C GLN A 4 -6.03 -23.83 20.30
N THR A 5 -5.96 -24.06 21.60
CA THR A 5 -6.55 -23.17 22.60
C THR A 5 -5.48 -22.23 23.13
N ILE A 6 -5.73 -20.93 23.03
CA ILE A 6 -4.84 -19.87 23.51
C ILE A 6 -5.57 -19.13 24.63
N THR A 7 -4.92 -18.97 25.79
CA THR A 7 -5.43 -18.11 26.86
C THR A 7 -4.39 -17.08 27.26
N VAL A 8 -4.85 -15.86 27.54
CA VAL A 8 -4.03 -14.71 27.96
C VAL A 8 -4.59 -14.19 29.27
N ASN A 9 -3.82 -14.32 30.36
CA ASN A 9 -4.25 -14.00 31.74
C ASN A 9 -5.60 -14.64 32.10
N GLY A 10 -5.79 -15.91 31.70
CA GLY A 10 -7.03 -16.66 31.91
C GLY A 10 -8.16 -16.35 30.92
N THR A 11 -8.04 -15.33 30.06
CA THR A 11 -9.03 -15.02 29.03
C THR A 11 -8.77 -15.87 27.78
N PRO A 12 -9.72 -16.70 27.33
CA PRO A 12 -9.56 -17.49 26.12
C PRO A 12 -9.67 -16.61 24.87
N ILE A 13 -8.76 -16.78 23.93
CA ILE A 13 -8.87 -16.24 22.58
C ILE A 13 -9.87 -17.09 21.79
N SER A 14 -10.82 -16.45 21.13
CA SER A 14 -11.81 -17.19 20.37
C SER A 14 -11.20 -17.86 19.13
N HIS A 15 -11.68 -19.07 18.82
CA HIS A 15 -11.29 -19.76 17.59
C HIS A 15 -11.60 -18.93 16.33
N PHE A 16 -12.68 -18.16 16.35
CA PHE A 16 -13.06 -17.23 15.29
C PHE A 16 -11.99 -16.16 15.06
N ASP A 17 -11.47 -15.54 16.13
CA ASP A 17 -10.40 -14.53 16.02
C ASP A 17 -9.11 -15.14 15.46
N PHE A 18 -8.79 -16.37 15.86
CA PHE A 18 -7.64 -17.09 15.35
C PHE A 18 -7.77 -17.39 13.84
N ILE A 19 -8.90 -17.92 13.38
CA ILE A 19 -9.13 -18.20 11.96
C ILE A 19 -9.12 -16.91 11.13
N ASN A 20 -9.73 -15.85 11.63
CA ASN A 20 -9.71 -14.55 10.95
C ASN A 20 -8.29 -13.97 10.85
N ALA A 21 -7.47 -14.12 11.89
CA ALA A 21 -6.07 -13.71 11.85
C ALA A 21 -5.29 -14.51 10.80
N ILE A 22 -5.44 -15.84 10.77
CA ILE A 22 -4.84 -16.69 9.73
C ILE A 22 -5.22 -16.21 8.33
N GLN A 23 -6.52 -16.00 8.06
CA GLN A 23 -7.01 -15.55 6.76
C GLN A 23 -6.44 -14.18 6.36
N SER A 24 -6.42 -13.24 7.31
CA SER A 24 -5.92 -11.89 7.10
C SER A 24 -4.42 -11.89 6.77
N TYR A 25 -3.60 -12.60 7.58
CA TYR A 25 -2.15 -12.64 7.37
C TYR A 25 -1.75 -13.48 6.14
N SER A 26 -2.53 -14.50 5.77
CA SER A 26 -2.35 -15.23 4.51
C SER A 26 -2.45 -14.29 3.32
N MET A 27 -3.45 -13.43 3.33
CA MET A 27 -3.67 -12.45 2.26
C MET A 27 -2.63 -11.33 2.27
N GLU A 28 -2.24 -10.84 3.46
CA GLU A 28 -1.25 -9.78 3.63
C GLU A 28 0.15 -10.22 3.18
N MET A 29 0.60 -11.40 3.65
CA MET A 29 1.97 -11.87 3.43
C MET A 29 2.18 -12.50 2.06
N PHE A 30 1.21 -13.31 1.61
CA PHE A 30 1.36 -14.15 0.43
C PHE A 30 0.37 -13.84 -0.69
N ARG A 31 -0.63 -12.98 -0.46
CA ARG A 31 -1.75 -12.69 -1.37
C ARG A 31 -2.53 -13.95 -1.78
N LYS A 32 -2.63 -14.89 -0.84
CA LYS A 32 -3.29 -16.18 -0.97
C LYS A 32 -4.36 -16.34 0.12
N THR A 33 -5.38 -17.17 -0.15
CA THR A 33 -6.28 -17.63 0.91
C THR A 33 -5.57 -18.70 1.77
N ALA A 34 -6.03 -18.95 2.99
CA ALA A 34 -5.42 -19.94 3.88
C ALA A 34 -5.32 -21.34 3.25
N GLU A 35 -6.32 -21.73 2.41
CA GLU A 35 -6.35 -23.02 1.73
C GLU A 35 -5.35 -23.13 0.58
N GLN A 36 -4.79 -22.01 0.12
CA GLN A 36 -3.81 -21.96 -0.98
C GLN A 36 -2.36 -21.91 -0.50
N LEU A 37 -2.15 -21.86 0.82
CA LEU A 37 -0.80 -21.83 1.40
C LEU A 37 -0.13 -23.20 1.29
N THR A 38 1.20 -23.19 1.15
CA THR A 38 2.02 -24.39 1.39
C THR A 38 2.14 -24.66 2.89
N ASP A 39 2.63 -25.85 3.27
CA ASP A 39 2.84 -26.19 4.68
C ASP A 39 3.77 -25.18 5.37
N GLU A 40 4.87 -24.77 4.71
CA GLU A 40 5.82 -23.77 5.23
C GLU A 40 5.18 -22.39 5.38
N GLU A 41 4.42 -21.93 4.38
CA GLU A 41 3.68 -20.67 4.46
C GLU A 41 2.62 -20.71 5.57
N THR A 42 1.97 -21.85 5.76
CA THR A 42 0.97 -22.05 6.84
C THR A 42 1.61 -21.92 8.21
N GLU A 43 2.76 -22.54 8.42
CA GLU A 43 3.49 -22.46 9.70
C GLU A 43 3.88 -21.00 10.00
N GLN A 44 4.43 -20.28 9.04
CA GLN A 44 4.79 -18.86 9.18
C GLN A 44 3.58 -17.97 9.50
N VAL A 45 2.46 -18.17 8.80
CA VAL A 45 1.23 -17.41 9.06
C VAL A 45 0.68 -17.72 10.45
N GLN A 46 0.70 -18.99 10.88
CA GLN A 46 0.21 -19.39 12.20
C GLN A 46 1.03 -18.75 13.33
N GLU A 47 2.37 -18.76 13.21
CA GLU A 47 3.25 -18.15 14.19
C GLU A 47 2.95 -16.65 14.35
N ILE A 48 2.88 -15.91 13.25
CA ILE A 48 2.57 -14.48 13.26
C ILE A 48 1.16 -14.20 13.77
N ALA A 49 0.17 -15.01 13.36
CA ALA A 49 -1.21 -14.84 13.81
C ALA A 49 -1.32 -15.03 15.33
N VAL A 50 -0.72 -16.08 15.88
CA VAL A 50 -0.69 -16.33 17.33
C VAL A 50 -0.06 -15.16 18.07
N GLU A 51 1.10 -14.70 17.62
CA GLU A 51 1.80 -13.57 18.23
C GLU A 51 0.95 -12.30 18.25
N ARG A 52 0.31 -12.00 17.13
CA ARG A 52 -0.49 -10.78 16.95
C ARG A 52 -1.79 -10.79 17.75
N ILE A 53 -2.50 -11.92 17.79
CA ILE A 53 -3.74 -12.02 18.58
C ILE A 53 -3.46 -11.95 20.09
N ILE A 54 -2.35 -12.53 20.56
CA ILE A 54 -1.91 -12.40 21.95
C ILE A 54 -1.59 -10.93 22.28
N ALA A 55 -0.79 -10.27 21.44
CA ALA A 55 -0.47 -8.85 21.62
C ALA A 55 -1.75 -7.99 21.65
N ARG A 56 -2.68 -8.22 20.72
CA ARG A 56 -3.96 -7.50 20.66
C ARG A 56 -4.79 -7.68 21.94
N GLU A 57 -4.88 -8.91 22.46
CA GLU A 57 -5.60 -9.20 23.69
C GLU A 57 -4.94 -8.50 24.90
N LEU A 58 -3.61 -8.53 25.00
CA LEU A 58 -2.88 -7.84 26.07
C LEU A 58 -3.09 -6.33 26.03
N ILE A 59 -3.03 -5.72 24.86
CA ILE A 59 -3.31 -4.29 24.67
C ILE A 59 -4.75 -3.97 25.09
N PHE A 60 -5.71 -4.82 24.74
CA PHE A 60 -7.11 -4.63 25.12
C PHE A 60 -7.31 -4.73 26.65
N GLN A 61 -6.70 -5.72 27.30
CA GLN A 61 -6.74 -5.84 28.75
C GLN A 61 -6.14 -4.61 29.44
N GLN A 62 -5.05 -4.07 28.90
CA GLN A 62 -4.46 -2.83 29.41
C GLN A 62 -5.35 -1.62 29.14
N ALA A 63 -5.98 -1.54 27.97
CA ALA A 63 -6.95 -0.49 27.65
C ALA A 63 -8.13 -0.50 28.65
N MET A 64 -8.65 -1.68 28.98
CA MET A 64 -9.69 -1.81 30.01
C MET A 64 -9.20 -1.35 31.39
N ALA A 65 -7.99 -1.74 31.80
CA ALA A 65 -7.41 -1.36 33.08
C ALA A 65 -7.19 0.15 33.21
N GLU A 66 -6.87 0.83 32.11
CA GLU A 66 -6.65 2.28 32.07
C GLU A 66 -7.92 3.08 31.70
N GLY A 67 -9.05 2.43 31.46
CA GLY A 67 -10.30 3.09 31.05
C GLY A 67 -10.28 3.69 29.65
N VAL A 68 -9.37 3.23 28.78
CA VAL A 68 -9.25 3.66 27.37
C VAL A 68 -10.15 2.80 26.51
N ILE A 69 -11.47 2.95 26.69
CA ILE A 69 -12.49 2.14 26.02
C ILE A 69 -13.30 3.00 25.05
N ALA A 70 -13.51 2.48 23.85
CA ALA A 70 -14.35 3.15 22.86
C ALA A 70 -15.80 3.25 23.35
N ASP A 71 -16.35 4.45 23.28
CA ASP A 71 -17.74 4.75 23.58
C ASP A 71 -18.68 4.31 22.45
N ASP A 72 -19.99 4.31 22.75
CA ASP A 72 -21.01 3.86 21.78
C ASP A 72 -21.08 4.77 20.54
N GLU A 73 -20.72 6.04 20.66
CA GLU A 73 -20.71 6.97 19.54
C GLU A 73 -19.63 6.60 18.52
N LYS A 74 -18.40 6.30 18.98
CA LYS A 74 -17.31 5.84 18.12
C LYS A 74 -17.63 4.51 17.46
N ILE A 75 -18.24 3.58 18.22
CA ILE A 75 -18.67 2.28 17.67
C ILE A 75 -19.68 2.47 16.56
N GLN A 76 -20.65 3.36 16.76
CA GLN A 76 -21.66 3.63 15.75
C GLN A 76 -21.06 4.30 14.52
N GLN A 77 -20.17 5.28 14.69
CA GLN A 77 -19.48 5.94 13.59
C GLN A 77 -18.68 4.93 12.75
N GLU A 78 -17.93 4.02 13.39
CA GLU A 78 -17.17 3.01 12.69
C GLU A 78 -18.06 1.99 11.99
N THR A 79 -19.15 1.57 12.66
CA THR A 79 -20.17 0.69 12.06
C THR A 79 -20.75 1.31 10.79
N VAL A 80 -21.06 2.60 10.80
CA VAL A 80 -21.58 3.31 9.61
C VAL A 80 -20.55 3.34 8.48
N LYS A 81 -19.26 3.57 8.79
CA LYS A 81 -18.20 3.53 7.77
C LYS A 81 -18.10 2.15 7.10
N VAL A 82 -18.12 1.08 7.90
CA VAL A 82 -18.08 -0.29 7.37
C VAL A 82 -19.33 -0.57 6.54
N MET A 83 -20.51 -0.18 7.05
CA MET A 83 -21.79 -0.38 6.38
C MET A 83 -21.87 0.31 5.01
N ASN A 84 -21.22 1.47 4.84
CA ASN A 84 -21.16 2.19 3.57
C ASN A 84 -20.39 1.45 2.45
N ASN A 85 -19.66 0.37 2.77
CA ASN A 85 -19.04 -0.50 1.78
C ASN A 85 -20.01 -1.56 1.23
N PHE A 86 -21.22 -1.62 1.74
CA PHE A 86 -22.28 -2.53 1.32
C PHE A 86 -23.35 -1.79 0.52
N PRO A 87 -24.06 -2.46 -0.40
CA PRO A 87 -25.12 -1.84 -1.18
C PRO A 87 -26.27 -1.29 -0.33
N SER A 88 -26.54 -1.91 0.82
CA SER A 88 -27.53 -1.45 1.79
C SER A 88 -27.22 -1.92 3.21
N PRO A 89 -27.80 -1.27 4.26
CA PRO A 89 -27.70 -1.74 5.63
C PRO A 89 -28.21 -3.16 5.84
N GLU A 90 -29.26 -3.54 5.12
CA GLU A 90 -29.86 -4.88 5.19
C GLU A 90 -28.86 -5.95 4.70
N GLU A 91 -28.14 -5.68 3.61
CA GLU A 91 -27.11 -6.59 3.10
C GLU A 91 -25.92 -6.71 4.04
N PHE A 92 -25.54 -5.63 4.70
CA PHE A 92 -24.52 -5.66 5.74
C PHE A 92 -24.93 -6.61 6.88
N TYR A 93 -26.12 -6.43 7.47
CA TYR A 93 -26.59 -7.29 8.56
C TYR A 93 -26.82 -8.74 8.11
N ALA A 94 -27.33 -8.96 6.91
CA ALA A 94 -27.48 -10.30 6.35
C ALA A 94 -26.13 -11.01 6.15
N THR A 95 -25.08 -10.25 5.85
CA THR A 95 -23.71 -10.79 5.73
C THR A 95 -23.16 -11.20 7.10
N LEU A 96 -23.36 -10.40 8.14
CA LEU A 96 -22.99 -10.75 9.52
C LEU A 96 -23.73 -12.01 9.98
N GLU A 97 -25.03 -12.10 9.75
CA GLU A 97 -25.85 -13.26 10.11
C GLU A 97 -25.36 -14.54 9.41
N LYS A 98 -25.03 -14.47 8.12
CA LYS A 98 -24.44 -15.59 7.38
C LYS A 98 -23.10 -16.04 7.95
N ALA A 99 -22.32 -15.11 8.50
CA ALA A 99 -21.08 -15.40 9.19
C ALA A 99 -21.28 -15.87 10.66
N GLY A 100 -22.53 -15.96 11.13
CA GLY A 100 -22.85 -16.37 12.51
C GLY A 100 -22.57 -15.27 13.55
N ILE A 101 -22.47 -14.00 13.13
CA ILE A 101 -22.17 -12.86 13.99
C ILE A 101 -23.45 -12.09 14.24
N ASP A 102 -23.94 -12.09 15.47
CA ASP A 102 -25.05 -11.23 15.88
C ASP A 102 -24.56 -9.78 16.09
N LYS A 103 -25.52 -8.85 16.15
CA LYS A 103 -25.25 -7.42 16.27
C LYS A 103 -24.45 -7.07 17.54
N ASP A 104 -24.73 -7.71 18.66
CA ASP A 104 -24.07 -7.42 19.91
C ASP A 104 -22.63 -7.95 19.90
N SER A 105 -22.40 -9.11 19.30
CA SER A 105 -21.06 -9.66 19.06
C SER A 105 -20.26 -8.76 18.14
N TYR A 106 -20.87 -8.27 17.05
CA TYR A 106 -20.22 -7.31 16.16
C TYR A 106 -19.81 -6.03 16.89
N TYR A 107 -20.70 -5.45 17.72
CA TYR A 107 -20.39 -4.24 18.47
C TYR A 107 -19.30 -4.46 19.53
N ARG A 108 -19.24 -5.65 20.13
CA ARG A 108 -18.13 -6.01 21.04
C ARG A 108 -16.80 -6.09 20.30
N MET A 109 -16.78 -6.67 19.10
CA MET A 109 -15.58 -6.73 18.25
C MET A 109 -15.10 -5.32 17.88
N ILE A 110 -16.00 -4.45 17.39
CA ILE A 110 -15.64 -3.07 17.04
C ILE A 110 -15.16 -2.29 18.27
N ARG A 111 -15.79 -2.47 19.44
CA ARG A 111 -15.34 -1.83 20.67
C ARG A 111 -13.92 -2.27 21.04
N GLN A 112 -13.64 -3.56 20.95
CA GLN A 112 -12.30 -4.10 21.21
C GLN A 112 -11.27 -3.51 20.23
N ASP A 113 -11.56 -3.51 18.92
CA ASP A 113 -10.66 -2.97 17.90
C ASP A 113 -10.36 -1.49 18.10
N LEU A 114 -11.40 -0.69 18.31
CA LEU A 114 -11.25 0.74 18.57
C LEU A 114 -10.47 1.01 19.85
N SER A 115 -10.73 0.25 20.92
CA SER A 115 -10.04 0.42 22.21
C SER A 115 -8.55 0.05 22.08
N VAL A 116 -8.23 -1.03 21.36
CA VAL A 116 -6.84 -1.41 21.05
C VAL A 116 -6.16 -0.31 20.26
N ASN A 117 -6.79 0.24 19.22
CA ASN A 117 -6.22 1.32 18.42
C ASN A 117 -5.99 2.59 19.26
N MET A 118 -6.98 2.99 20.07
CA MET A 118 -6.87 4.14 20.96
C MET A 118 -5.73 3.97 21.99
N MET A 119 -5.57 2.78 22.53
CA MET A 119 -4.50 2.49 23.49
C MET A 119 -3.12 2.45 22.81
N THR A 120 -3.05 1.89 21.61
CA THR A 120 -1.85 1.88 20.76
C THR A 120 -1.40 3.31 20.42
N GLU A 121 -2.33 4.16 19.96
CA GLU A 121 -2.07 5.56 19.65
C GLU A 121 -1.61 6.33 20.90
N LYS A 122 -2.32 6.14 22.03
CA LYS A 122 -1.94 6.76 23.30
C LYS A 122 -0.51 6.36 23.68
N LYS A 123 -0.16 5.08 23.56
CA LYS A 123 1.16 4.59 23.94
C LYS A 123 2.25 5.06 22.97
N ALA A 124 1.99 5.04 21.68
CA ALA A 124 2.91 5.59 20.69
C ALA A 124 3.15 7.12 20.88
N SER A 125 2.15 7.85 21.38
CA SER A 125 2.28 9.29 21.67
C SER A 125 3.19 9.59 22.86
N ASP A 126 3.52 8.61 23.71
CA ASP A 126 4.51 8.76 24.79
C ASP A 126 5.95 8.87 24.24
N ALA A 127 6.16 8.61 22.96
CA ALA A 127 7.47 8.77 22.34
C ALA A 127 7.97 10.21 22.43
N PRO A 128 9.25 10.41 22.76
CA PRO A 128 9.84 11.74 22.83
C PRO A 128 9.81 12.42 21.45
N GLU A 129 9.61 13.73 21.44
CA GLU A 129 9.74 14.52 20.22
C GLU A 129 11.18 14.44 19.70
N PRO A 130 11.37 14.20 18.38
CA PRO A 130 12.71 14.24 17.80
C PRO A 130 13.36 15.60 18.01
N THR A 131 14.62 15.61 18.44
CA THR A 131 15.38 16.85 18.56
C THR A 131 15.74 17.39 17.19
N GLU A 132 16.01 18.69 17.10
CA GLU A 132 16.46 19.32 15.85
C GLU A 132 17.76 18.70 15.32
N GLU A 133 18.64 18.28 16.23
CA GLU A 133 19.89 17.58 15.88
C GLU A 133 19.59 16.22 15.19
N MET A 134 18.68 15.42 15.72
CA MET A 134 18.26 14.15 15.10
C MET A 134 17.64 14.37 13.71
N VAL A 135 16.82 15.39 13.57
CA VAL A 135 16.21 15.74 12.28
C VAL A 135 17.26 16.15 11.27
N LYS A 136 18.27 16.94 11.71
CA LYS A 136 19.37 17.36 10.86
C LYS A 136 20.29 16.20 10.48
N GLU A 137 20.62 15.34 11.43
CA GLU A 137 21.43 14.13 11.17
C GLU A 137 20.73 13.22 10.15
N PHE A 138 19.41 13.04 10.27
CA PHE A 138 18.64 12.26 9.30
C PHE A 138 18.67 12.87 7.90
N TYR A 139 18.53 14.18 7.80
CA TYR A 139 18.61 14.92 6.54
C TYR A 139 20.00 14.75 5.90
N ASP A 140 21.07 14.97 6.66
CA ASP A 140 22.45 14.90 6.17
C ASP A 140 22.86 13.45 5.80
N ALA A 141 22.32 12.46 6.50
CA ALA A 141 22.60 11.04 6.25
C ALA A 141 21.83 10.42 5.07
N ASN A 142 20.79 11.09 4.57
CA ASN A 142 19.90 10.54 3.51
C ASN A 142 19.75 11.50 2.32
N PRO A 143 20.83 11.97 1.68
CA PRO A 143 20.74 12.98 0.63
C PRO A 143 19.92 12.54 -0.58
N GLU A 144 19.87 11.24 -0.88
CA GLU A 144 19.06 10.69 -1.96
C GLU A 144 17.55 10.77 -1.72
N LYS A 145 17.14 10.76 -0.43
CA LYS A 145 15.73 10.94 -0.04
C LYS A 145 15.31 12.40 0.03
N MET A 146 16.30 13.30 0.09
CA MET A 146 16.12 14.75 0.21
C MET A 146 16.11 15.42 -1.17
N ARG A 147 15.57 14.72 -2.18
CA ARG A 147 15.47 15.19 -3.55
C ARG A 147 14.11 14.89 -4.15
N LYS A 148 13.58 15.83 -4.88
CA LYS A 148 12.50 15.55 -5.83
C LYS A 148 13.16 14.95 -7.06
N PRO A 149 12.82 13.71 -7.47
CA PRO A 149 13.40 13.14 -8.67
C PRO A 149 13.03 13.98 -9.89
N SER A 150 13.87 13.94 -10.92
CA SER A 150 13.54 14.55 -12.20
C SER A 150 12.26 13.94 -12.77
N GLN A 151 11.46 14.75 -13.45
CA GLN A 151 10.25 14.31 -14.14
C GLN A 151 10.28 14.81 -15.58
N VAL A 152 9.74 14.01 -16.48
CA VAL A 152 9.48 14.42 -17.86
C VAL A 152 7.99 14.37 -18.15
N ARG A 153 7.50 15.35 -18.90
CA ARG A 153 6.18 15.27 -19.52
C ARG A 153 6.36 14.87 -20.97
N ALA A 154 5.72 13.78 -21.36
CA ALA A 154 5.85 13.29 -22.72
C ALA A 154 4.49 12.94 -23.31
N SER A 155 4.44 13.05 -24.64
CA SER A 155 3.38 12.46 -25.47
C SER A 155 3.95 11.26 -26.21
N HIS A 156 3.13 10.26 -26.51
CA HIS A 156 3.54 9.12 -27.30
C HIS A 156 2.49 8.67 -28.31
N ILE A 157 2.96 8.02 -29.36
CA ILE A 157 2.15 7.28 -30.32
C ILE A 157 2.53 5.82 -30.18
N LEU A 158 1.56 4.95 -29.90
CA LEU A 158 1.75 3.50 -29.79
C LEU A 158 1.06 2.80 -30.94
N ILE A 159 1.82 2.01 -31.68
CA ILE A 159 1.28 0.99 -32.59
C ILE A 159 1.51 -0.36 -31.93
N LYS A 160 0.43 -1.02 -31.51
CA LYS A 160 0.53 -2.36 -30.91
C LYS A 160 1.10 -3.33 -31.93
N ALA A 161 1.94 -4.24 -31.47
CA ALA A 161 2.50 -5.32 -32.26
C ALA A 161 2.35 -6.62 -31.50
N THR A 162 1.80 -7.64 -32.17
CA THR A 162 1.88 -9.05 -31.79
C THR A 162 2.99 -9.71 -32.60
N GLU A 163 3.42 -10.93 -32.24
CA GLU A 163 4.46 -11.63 -33.01
C GLU A 163 4.10 -11.79 -34.49
N ASP A 164 2.83 -11.98 -34.80
CA ASP A 164 2.32 -12.18 -36.16
C ASP A 164 2.16 -10.86 -36.96
N GLU A 165 2.00 -9.72 -36.26
CA GLU A 165 1.73 -8.40 -36.86
C GLU A 165 2.94 -7.44 -36.77
N ASP A 166 4.10 -7.92 -36.35
CA ASP A 166 5.28 -7.10 -36.07
C ASP A 166 5.74 -6.27 -37.31
N SER A 167 5.70 -6.89 -38.50
CA SER A 167 6.10 -6.20 -39.75
C SER A 167 5.14 -5.07 -40.14
N GLU A 168 3.83 -5.32 -40.05
CA GLU A 168 2.81 -4.30 -40.38
C GLU A 168 2.83 -3.13 -39.40
N ALA A 169 2.95 -3.45 -38.10
CA ALA A 169 3.07 -2.45 -37.05
C ALA A 169 4.32 -1.57 -37.25
N LYS A 170 5.43 -2.20 -37.65
CA LYS A 170 6.67 -1.49 -37.95
C LYS A 170 6.54 -0.55 -39.16
N GLU A 171 5.98 -1.02 -40.26
CA GLU A 171 5.73 -0.16 -41.45
C GLU A 171 4.82 1.02 -41.14
N LYS A 172 3.80 0.79 -40.31
CA LYS A 172 2.87 1.85 -39.90
C LYS A 172 3.56 2.90 -39.05
N ILE A 173 4.37 2.53 -38.05
CA ILE A 173 5.09 3.50 -37.20
C ILE A 173 6.16 4.24 -38.00
N GLU A 174 6.84 3.59 -38.96
CA GLU A 174 7.79 4.23 -39.88
C GLU A 174 7.12 5.28 -40.77
N THR A 175 5.89 5.01 -41.22
CA THR A 175 5.10 5.98 -42.01
C THR A 175 4.75 7.17 -41.13
N ILE A 176 4.32 6.98 -39.92
CA ILE A 176 4.03 8.05 -38.95
C ILE A 176 5.29 8.88 -38.66
N GLN A 177 6.45 8.24 -38.50
CA GLN A 177 7.71 8.94 -38.30
C GLN A 177 8.07 9.85 -39.47
N LYS A 178 7.87 9.38 -40.72
CA LYS A 178 8.10 10.19 -41.93
C LYS A 178 7.17 11.40 -41.97
N GLN A 179 5.90 11.25 -41.64
CA GLN A 179 4.93 12.36 -41.58
C GLN A 179 5.32 13.39 -40.50
N LEU A 180 5.82 12.95 -39.36
CA LEU A 180 6.35 13.83 -38.31
C LEU A 180 7.57 14.60 -38.81
N GLN A 181 8.50 13.92 -39.47
CA GLN A 181 9.73 14.56 -40.02
C GLN A 181 9.44 15.53 -41.17
N ALA A 182 8.41 15.28 -41.94
CA ALA A 182 7.95 16.19 -43.01
C ALA A 182 7.08 17.35 -42.49
N GLU A 183 6.78 17.40 -41.19
CA GLU A 183 5.90 18.38 -40.53
C GLU A 183 4.50 18.47 -41.17
N GLU A 184 4.03 17.37 -41.80
CA GLU A 184 2.72 17.32 -42.46
C GLU A 184 1.57 17.45 -41.46
N LEU A 185 1.71 16.85 -40.28
CA LEU A 185 0.74 16.89 -39.19
C LEU A 185 1.45 17.05 -37.83
N SER A 186 0.74 17.66 -36.89
CA SER A 186 1.27 17.77 -35.51
C SER A 186 1.32 16.39 -34.83
N PHE A 187 2.25 16.22 -33.88
CA PHE A 187 2.36 15.01 -33.08
C PHE A 187 1.02 14.62 -32.47
N GLY A 188 0.31 15.58 -31.86
CA GLY A 188 -0.99 15.35 -31.25
C GLY A 188 -2.09 14.94 -32.26
N ALA A 189 -2.04 15.38 -33.51
CA ALA A 189 -2.97 14.93 -34.53
C ALA A 189 -2.73 13.48 -34.93
N LEU A 190 -1.46 13.12 -35.18
CA LEU A 190 -1.08 11.72 -35.47
C LEU A 190 -1.33 10.77 -34.29
N ALA A 191 -1.13 11.24 -33.07
CA ALA A 191 -1.47 10.46 -31.88
C ALA A 191 -2.97 10.17 -31.78
N LYS A 192 -3.83 11.17 -32.07
CA LYS A 192 -5.29 10.99 -32.06
C LYS A 192 -5.76 10.02 -33.13
N GLU A 193 -5.13 10.06 -34.30
CA GLU A 193 -5.52 9.24 -35.45
C GLU A 193 -5.02 7.81 -35.35
N HIS A 194 -3.79 7.60 -34.86
CA HIS A 194 -3.09 6.34 -35.02
C HIS A 194 -2.75 5.62 -33.70
N SER A 195 -2.69 6.33 -32.56
CA SER A 195 -2.24 5.71 -31.32
C SER A 195 -3.25 4.71 -30.76
N ALA A 196 -2.79 3.50 -30.51
CA ALA A 196 -3.57 2.46 -29.85
C ALA A 196 -3.66 2.65 -28.32
N CYS A 197 -2.98 3.65 -27.76
CA CYS A 197 -3.05 4.00 -26.34
C CYS A 197 -4.26 4.91 -26.07
N PRO A 198 -4.97 4.75 -24.94
CA PRO A 198 -6.04 5.67 -24.54
C PRO A 198 -5.63 7.15 -24.49
N SER A 199 -4.35 7.44 -24.21
CA SER A 199 -3.78 8.78 -24.23
C SER A 199 -3.86 9.44 -25.63
N GLY A 200 -3.97 8.65 -26.70
CA GLY A 200 -4.13 9.14 -28.07
C GLY A 200 -5.26 10.15 -28.21
N ALA A 201 -6.41 9.96 -27.54
CA ALA A 201 -7.54 10.89 -27.53
C ALA A 201 -7.15 12.30 -27.02
N LYS A 202 -6.11 12.39 -26.18
CA LYS A 202 -5.53 13.63 -25.63
C LYS A 202 -4.24 14.03 -26.35
N GLY A 203 -4.03 13.58 -27.60
CA GLY A 203 -2.82 13.86 -28.37
C GLY A 203 -1.58 13.09 -27.90
N GLY A 204 -1.78 11.97 -27.20
CA GLY A 204 -0.72 11.12 -26.69
C GLY A 204 -0.16 11.54 -25.33
N ASP A 205 -0.66 12.62 -24.72
CA ASP A 205 -0.12 13.18 -23.47
C ASP A 205 -0.27 12.20 -22.30
N LEU A 206 0.86 11.90 -21.66
CA LEU A 206 0.97 11.02 -20.48
C LEU A 206 1.07 11.80 -19.16
N GLY A 207 1.14 13.14 -19.23
CA GLY A 207 1.47 13.97 -18.08
C GLY A 207 2.93 13.84 -17.65
N PHE A 208 3.24 14.37 -16.46
CA PHE A 208 4.56 14.20 -15.82
C PHE A 208 4.71 12.82 -15.21
N PHE A 209 5.86 12.22 -15.40
CA PHE A 209 6.24 10.95 -14.76
C PHE A 209 7.73 10.96 -14.39
N GLY A 210 8.06 10.22 -13.32
CA GLY A 210 9.43 10.04 -12.84
C GLY A 210 10.09 8.78 -13.41
N PRO A 211 11.41 8.61 -13.20
CA PRO A 211 12.15 7.42 -13.61
C PRO A 211 11.54 6.14 -13.03
N GLY A 212 11.45 5.09 -13.84
CA GLY A 212 10.88 3.79 -13.46
C GLY A 212 9.35 3.71 -13.51
N SER A 213 8.67 4.78 -13.93
CA SER A 213 7.20 4.77 -14.07
C SER A 213 6.73 4.06 -15.34
N MET A 214 7.58 3.97 -16.34
CA MET A 214 7.32 3.33 -17.63
C MET A 214 8.21 2.09 -17.81
N VAL A 215 7.95 1.31 -18.85
CA VAL A 215 8.85 0.20 -19.20
C VAL A 215 10.24 0.74 -19.56
N LYS A 216 11.27 -0.04 -19.25
CA LYS A 216 12.67 0.38 -19.28
C LYS A 216 13.09 1.03 -20.61
N GLU A 217 12.69 0.47 -21.73
CA GLU A 217 13.02 0.95 -23.06
C GLU A 217 12.43 2.34 -23.33
N PHE A 218 11.19 2.53 -22.92
CA PHE A 218 10.49 3.83 -23.03
C PHE A 218 11.13 4.86 -22.10
N ASP A 219 11.34 4.49 -20.85
CA ASP A 219 11.89 5.35 -19.80
C ASP A 219 13.29 5.86 -20.19
N THR A 220 14.17 4.96 -20.63
CA THR A 220 15.52 5.31 -21.07
C THR A 220 15.51 6.37 -22.16
N VAL A 221 14.62 6.24 -23.14
CA VAL A 221 14.54 7.19 -24.26
C VAL A 221 13.90 8.51 -23.81
N ALA A 222 12.78 8.46 -23.07
CA ALA A 222 12.09 9.67 -22.61
C ALA A 222 13.01 10.55 -21.75
N PHE A 223 13.80 9.98 -20.85
CA PHE A 223 14.73 10.72 -20.00
C PHE A 223 16.01 11.19 -20.72
N SER A 224 16.32 10.67 -21.91
CA SER A 224 17.45 11.13 -22.72
C SER A 224 17.12 12.35 -23.59
N LEU A 225 15.84 12.57 -23.90
CA LEU A 225 15.37 13.65 -24.76
C LEU A 225 15.24 14.98 -23.99
N LYS A 226 15.39 16.07 -24.73
CA LYS A 226 15.12 17.43 -24.26
C LYS A 226 13.67 17.83 -24.58
N PRO A 227 13.11 18.80 -23.86
CA PRO A 227 11.82 19.38 -24.23
C PRO A 227 11.78 19.83 -25.70
N GLY A 228 10.75 19.40 -26.42
CA GLY A 228 10.57 19.65 -27.87
C GLY A 228 11.13 18.54 -28.75
N GLU A 229 11.99 17.66 -28.26
CA GLU A 229 12.58 16.57 -29.06
C GLU A 229 11.62 15.38 -29.17
N THR A 230 11.66 14.74 -30.35
CA THR A 230 10.94 13.51 -30.68
C THR A 230 11.94 12.38 -30.88
N SER A 231 11.63 11.21 -30.34
CA SER A 231 12.49 10.02 -30.43
C SER A 231 12.50 9.40 -31.81
N ASP A 232 13.48 8.56 -32.04
CA ASP A 232 13.36 7.47 -33.01
C ASP A 232 12.30 6.46 -32.55
N ILE A 233 12.04 5.45 -33.40
CA ILE A 233 11.11 4.37 -33.08
C ILE A 233 11.69 3.52 -31.92
N VAL A 234 10.89 3.36 -30.85
CA VAL A 234 11.23 2.57 -29.65
C VAL A 234 10.36 1.32 -29.63
N LYS A 235 10.99 0.14 -29.60
CA LYS A 235 10.29 -1.14 -29.44
C LYS A 235 10.18 -1.49 -27.94
N THR A 236 9.00 -1.86 -27.51
CA THR A 236 8.71 -2.37 -26.17
C THR A 236 7.88 -3.65 -26.25
N ALA A 237 7.57 -4.27 -25.13
CA ALA A 237 6.66 -5.43 -25.06
C ALA A 237 5.23 -5.09 -25.54
N PHE A 238 4.84 -3.82 -25.62
CA PHE A 238 3.51 -3.38 -26.07
C PHE A 238 3.44 -3.09 -27.58
N GLY A 239 4.58 -2.98 -28.26
CA GLY A 239 4.68 -2.62 -29.67
C GLY A 239 5.71 -1.52 -29.92
N TYR A 240 5.46 -0.73 -30.93
CA TYR A 240 6.34 0.36 -31.38
C TYR A 240 5.81 1.71 -30.93
N HIS A 241 6.72 2.54 -30.42
CA HIS A 241 6.43 3.88 -29.91
C HIS A 241 7.26 4.94 -30.63
N ILE A 242 6.66 6.13 -30.79
CA ILE A 242 7.39 7.39 -30.97
C ILE A 242 7.04 8.25 -29.77
N ILE A 243 8.05 8.86 -29.15
CA ILE A 243 7.95 9.62 -27.89
C ILE A 243 8.35 11.07 -28.19
N GLN A 244 7.57 12.03 -27.74
CA GLN A 244 7.93 13.44 -27.76
C GLN A 244 7.92 13.98 -26.32
N VAL A 245 9.06 14.45 -25.85
CA VAL A 245 9.13 15.15 -24.56
C VAL A 245 8.65 16.58 -24.74
N THR A 246 7.65 16.98 -23.98
CA THR A 246 7.05 18.32 -24.06
C THR A 246 7.54 19.24 -22.96
N ASP A 247 7.92 18.68 -21.80
CA ASP A 247 8.42 19.45 -20.68
C ASP A 247 9.32 18.58 -19.79
N ARG A 248 10.14 19.20 -18.94
CA ARG A 248 11.04 18.54 -18.01
C ARG A 248 11.17 19.33 -16.73
N GLN A 249 11.11 18.63 -15.63
CA GLN A 249 11.48 19.13 -14.31
C GLN A 249 12.77 18.43 -13.88
N ASP A 250 13.82 19.20 -13.68
CA ASP A 250 15.08 18.63 -13.22
C ASP A 250 14.99 18.21 -11.77
N GLU A 251 15.88 17.31 -11.38
CA GLU A 251 16.04 16.93 -9.97
C GLU A 251 16.29 18.18 -9.12
N GLN A 252 15.58 18.29 -8.02
CA GLN A 252 15.71 19.40 -7.08
C GLN A 252 16.02 18.87 -5.69
N SER A 253 17.06 19.40 -5.07
CA SER A 253 17.28 19.18 -3.63
C SER A 253 16.18 19.86 -2.84
N LEU A 254 15.66 19.17 -1.84
CA LEU A 254 14.75 19.75 -0.86
C LEU A 254 15.58 20.43 0.22
N GLU A 255 15.32 21.72 0.45
CA GLU A 255 15.99 22.44 1.50
C GLU A 255 15.56 21.93 2.90
N PHE A 256 16.48 21.94 3.86
CA PHE A 256 16.23 21.41 5.19
C PHE A 256 14.96 21.99 5.83
N ASP A 257 14.77 23.30 5.78
CA ASP A 257 13.62 23.97 6.40
C ASP A 257 12.29 23.57 5.71
N GLU A 258 12.33 23.25 4.42
CA GLU A 258 11.14 22.81 3.66
C GLU A 258 10.68 21.41 4.08
N ILE A 259 11.64 20.49 4.32
CA ILE A 259 11.34 19.08 4.60
C ILE A 259 11.40 18.73 6.10
N LYS A 260 11.90 19.61 6.92
CA LYS A 260 12.03 19.43 8.38
C LYS A 260 10.75 18.90 9.04
N PRO A 261 9.53 19.43 8.75
CA PRO A 261 8.31 18.89 9.34
C PRO A 261 8.04 17.42 8.99
N GLN A 262 8.30 17.02 7.74
CA GLN A 262 8.10 15.64 7.29
C GLN A 262 9.10 14.68 7.95
N ILE A 263 10.37 15.08 8.05
CA ILE A 263 11.40 14.29 8.75
C ILE A 263 11.05 14.16 10.24
N THR A 264 10.61 15.24 10.87
CA THR A 264 10.19 15.23 12.28
C THR A 264 9.04 14.25 12.50
N SER A 265 8.01 14.30 11.64
CA SER A 265 6.88 13.39 11.70
C SER A 265 7.31 11.94 11.51
N PHE A 266 8.16 11.67 10.53
CA PHE A 266 8.70 10.34 10.24
C PHE A 266 9.51 9.76 11.42
N LEU A 267 10.41 10.56 11.99
CA LEU A 267 11.21 10.13 13.15
C LEU A 267 10.36 9.90 14.39
N LYS A 268 9.35 10.75 14.62
CA LYS A 268 8.39 10.57 15.71
C LYS A 268 7.58 9.26 15.55
N GLU A 269 7.13 8.97 14.36
CA GLU A 269 6.42 7.72 14.06
C GLU A 269 7.33 6.49 14.30
N GLN A 270 8.58 6.54 13.85
CA GLN A 270 9.56 5.50 14.10
C GLN A 270 9.81 5.28 15.61
N GLU A 271 9.95 6.36 16.37
CA GLU A 271 10.16 6.27 17.81
C GLU A 271 8.91 5.77 18.54
N GLY A 272 7.73 6.20 18.09
CA GLY A 272 6.44 5.67 18.56
C GLY A 272 6.31 4.17 18.37
N ALA A 273 6.73 3.68 17.20
CA ALA A 273 6.74 2.23 16.92
C ALA A 273 7.70 1.46 17.85
N LYS A 274 8.88 2.01 18.17
CA LYS A 274 9.82 1.39 19.13
C LYS A 274 9.25 1.36 20.53
N VAL A 275 8.67 2.48 20.99
CA VAL A 275 8.02 2.58 22.32
C VAL A 275 6.89 1.56 22.41
N LEU A 276 6.05 1.46 21.37
CA LEU A 276 4.96 0.50 21.32
C LEU A 276 5.49 -0.94 21.37
N HIS A 277 6.48 -1.27 20.56
CA HIS A 277 7.06 -2.62 20.55
C HIS A 277 7.63 -3.01 21.90
N ALA A 278 8.45 -2.15 22.52
CA ALA A 278 9.01 -2.40 23.84
C ALA A 278 7.92 -2.59 24.90
N TRP A 279 6.88 -1.78 24.87
CA TRP A 279 5.76 -1.92 25.79
C TRP A 279 4.96 -3.21 25.59
N VAL A 280 4.72 -3.63 24.35
CA VAL A 280 4.05 -4.92 24.08
C VAL A 280 4.87 -6.09 24.60
N GLU A 281 6.20 -6.04 24.45
CA GLU A 281 7.09 -7.05 25.01
C GLU A 281 7.05 -7.06 26.56
N GLU A 282 6.97 -5.90 27.20
CA GLU A 282 6.74 -5.82 28.65
C GLU A 282 5.41 -6.47 29.06
N LEU A 283 4.33 -6.20 28.32
CA LEU A 283 3.03 -6.82 28.60
C LEU A 283 3.09 -8.35 28.41
N LYS A 284 3.74 -8.85 27.36
CA LYS A 284 3.93 -10.30 27.14
C LYS A 284 4.71 -10.95 28.27
N ASN A 285 5.81 -10.32 28.71
CA ASN A 285 6.65 -10.84 29.78
C ASN A 285 5.95 -10.87 31.15
N ALA A 286 4.99 -9.98 31.39
CA ALA A 286 4.22 -9.92 32.63
C ALA A 286 2.98 -10.83 32.61
N ALA A 287 2.57 -11.33 31.46
CA ALA A 287 1.33 -12.06 31.27
C ALA A 287 1.49 -13.57 31.45
N GLU A 288 0.42 -14.21 31.87
CA GLU A 288 0.28 -15.67 31.83
C GLU A 288 -0.32 -16.07 30.48
N ILE A 289 0.52 -16.61 29.59
CA ILE A 289 0.14 -17.06 28.27
C ILE A 289 0.21 -18.56 28.19
N ASN A 290 -0.93 -19.22 27.93
CA ASN A 290 -1.00 -20.66 27.75
C ASN A 290 -1.45 -20.99 26.33
N ILE A 291 -0.62 -21.75 25.62
CA ILE A 291 -0.90 -22.25 24.27
C ILE A 291 -0.91 -23.77 24.37
N SER A 292 -2.08 -24.40 24.29
CA SER A 292 -2.20 -25.84 24.29
C SER A 292 -2.19 -26.38 22.87
N ALA A 293 -1.39 -27.42 22.65
CA ALA A 293 -1.49 -28.19 21.42
C ALA A 293 -2.90 -28.80 21.28
N PRO A 294 -3.37 -29.01 20.05
CA PRO A 294 -4.63 -29.72 19.85
C PRO A 294 -4.59 -31.07 20.55
N ALA A 295 -5.70 -31.45 21.20
CA ALA A 295 -5.84 -32.80 21.72
C ALA A 295 -5.63 -33.79 20.57
N ALA A 296 -4.65 -34.68 20.74
CA ALA A 296 -4.47 -35.79 19.78
C ALA A 296 -5.71 -36.68 19.90
N GLU A 297 -6.47 -36.82 18.80
CA GLU A 297 -7.51 -37.85 18.71
C GLU A 297 -6.92 -39.26 18.67
#